data_fae7f3e76941b44b310ac30a52cabf2a
#
_entry.id   fae7f3e76941b44b310ac30a52cabf2a
#
_cell.length_a   1.000
_cell.length_b   1.000
_cell.length_c   1.000
_cell.angle_alpha   90.00
_cell.angle_beta   90.00
_cell.angle_gamma   90.00
#
_symmetry.space_group_name_H-M   'P 1'
#
loop_
_entity.id
_entity.type
_entity.pdbx_description
1 polymer ?
#
loop_
_entity_poly.entity_id
_entity_poly.type
_entity_poly.pdbx_seq_one_letter_code
_entity_poly.pdbx_strand_id
1 'polypeptide(L)'
;MMKHTILILFLFLSLLCHGQSYKFFTTDRELSSSLINKIYQDRNGMIWIATEDGLNRYDGAKFITYKHDPENEYSLCHNYVRVLYEDSKGRLFVGL
;
A
#
# COMPACT_ATOMS: atom_id res chain seq x y z
N MET A 1 3.13 -21.06 -35.86
CA MET A 1 4.00 -19.92 -35.56
C MET A 1 3.53 -19.09 -34.38
N MET A 2 2.25 -18.72 -34.32
CA MET A 2 1.75 -17.91 -33.18
C MET A 2 1.90 -18.61 -31.83
N LYS A 3 1.74 -19.94 -31.76
CA LYS A 3 1.88 -20.70 -30.52
C LYS A 3 3.28 -20.64 -29.94
N HIS A 4 4.30 -20.64 -30.77
CA HIS A 4 5.70 -20.59 -30.31
C HIS A 4 6.08 -19.22 -29.78
N THR A 5 5.58 -18.15 -30.39
CA THR A 5 5.82 -16.78 -29.94
C THR A 5 5.19 -16.53 -28.58
N ILE A 6 3.96 -17.00 -28.35
CA ILE A 6 3.26 -16.87 -27.08
C ILE A 6 3.98 -17.67 -25.99
N LEU A 7 4.48 -18.86 -26.29
CA LEU A 7 5.20 -19.70 -25.35
C LEU A 7 6.51 -19.06 -24.88
N ILE A 8 7.27 -18.46 -25.80
CA ILE A 8 8.51 -17.75 -25.49
C ILE A 8 8.23 -16.54 -24.59
N LEU A 9 7.18 -15.77 -24.89
CA LEU A 9 6.78 -14.63 -24.08
C LEU A 9 6.40 -15.06 -22.66
N PHE A 10 5.70 -16.17 -22.52
CA PHE A 10 5.30 -16.72 -21.22
C PHE A 10 6.52 -17.15 -20.39
N LEU A 11 7.50 -17.80 -21.02
CA LEU A 11 8.75 -18.16 -20.36
C LEU A 11 9.56 -16.95 -19.92
N PHE A 12 9.58 -15.89 -20.73
CA PHE A 12 10.26 -14.66 -20.39
C PHE A 12 9.63 -13.98 -19.17
N LEU A 13 8.31 -13.91 -19.09
CA LEU A 13 7.59 -13.39 -17.93
C LEU A 13 7.85 -14.22 -16.68
N SER A 14 7.90 -15.53 -16.81
CA SER A 14 8.21 -16.44 -15.71
C SER A 14 9.60 -16.19 -15.14
N LEU A 15 10.59 -15.97 -16.01
CA LEU A 15 11.96 -15.66 -15.60
C LEU A 15 12.04 -14.30 -14.88
N LEU A 16 11.30 -13.31 -15.33
CA LEU A 16 11.23 -12.01 -14.64
C LEU A 16 10.62 -12.14 -13.24
N CYS A 17 9.61 -12.97 -13.08
CA CYS A 17 9.02 -13.22 -11.78
C CYS A 17 9.98 -13.90 -10.81
N HIS A 18 10.85 -14.79 -11.30
CA HIS A 18 11.83 -15.48 -10.45
C HIS A 18 12.92 -14.55 -9.90
N GLY A 19 13.21 -13.44 -10.57
CA GLY A 19 14.20 -12.47 -10.14
C GLY A 19 13.71 -11.46 -9.10
N GLN A 20 12.44 -11.46 -8.76
CA GLN A 20 11.89 -10.50 -7.80
C GLN A 20 12.15 -10.92 -6.36
N SER A 21 12.58 -9.95 -5.56
CA SER A 21 12.70 -10.14 -4.12
C SER A 21 11.35 -9.84 -3.44
N TYR A 22 11.07 -10.56 -2.37
CA TYR A 22 9.85 -10.39 -1.58
C TYR A 22 10.18 -9.77 -0.24
N LYS A 23 9.32 -8.85 0.19
CA LYS A 23 9.40 -8.26 1.52
C LYS A 23 8.15 -8.62 2.31
N PHE A 24 8.35 -9.01 3.56
CA PHE A 24 7.26 -9.31 4.49
C PHE A 24 7.20 -8.23 5.55
N PHE A 25 6.00 -7.68 5.76
CA PHE A 25 5.77 -6.66 6.76
C PHE A 25 4.85 -7.21 7.84
N THR A 26 5.21 -6.96 9.09
CA THR A 26 4.46 -7.41 10.25
C THR A 26 4.12 -6.26 11.18
N THR A 27 3.12 -6.47 12.03
CA THR A 27 2.71 -5.49 13.03
C THR A 27 3.78 -5.23 14.08
N ASP A 28 4.68 -6.17 14.28
CA ASP A 28 5.73 -6.06 15.30
C ASP A 28 6.76 -4.97 14.97
N ARG A 29 6.92 -4.64 13.69
CA ARG A 29 7.98 -3.74 13.24
C ARG A 29 7.50 -2.54 12.45
N GLU A 30 6.49 -2.71 11.60
CA GLU A 30 6.24 -1.75 10.53
C GLU A 30 4.78 -1.36 10.38
N LEU A 31 3.87 -2.32 10.37
CA LEU A 31 2.43 -2.05 10.21
C LEU A 31 1.79 -1.75 11.57
N SER A 32 0.87 -0.80 11.58
CA SER A 32 0.11 -0.47 12.77
C SER A 32 -0.90 -1.55 13.17
N SER A 33 -1.35 -2.34 12.19
CA SER A 33 -2.29 -3.44 12.41
C SER A 33 -2.16 -4.47 11.31
N SER A 34 -2.43 -5.75 11.62
CA SER A 34 -2.53 -6.82 10.63
C SER A 34 -3.90 -6.87 9.94
N LEU A 35 -4.87 -6.10 10.43
CA LEU A 35 -6.23 -6.07 9.87
C LEU A 35 -6.32 -4.95 8.84
N ILE A 36 -6.08 -5.30 7.58
CA ILE A 36 -5.95 -4.35 6.47
C ILE A 36 -7.29 -4.27 5.74
N ASN A 37 -7.77 -3.04 5.54
CA ASN A 37 -9.02 -2.77 4.83
C ASN A 37 -8.79 -2.38 3.38
N LYS A 38 -7.69 -1.67 3.09
CA LYS A 38 -7.39 -1.19 1.74
C LYS A 38 -5.90 -0.97 1.57
N ILE A 39 -5.40 -1.34 0.39
CA ILE A 39 -4.05 -1.00 -0.06
C ILE A 39 -4.20 -0.20 -1.35
N TYR A 40 -3.49 0.92 -1.44
CA TYR A 40 -3.56 1.80 -2.60
C TYR A 40 -2.19 2.41 -2.89
N GLN A 41 -1.77 2.35 -4.15
CA GLN A 41 -0.57 3.05 -4.60
C GLN A 41 -0.99 4.36 -5.27
N ASP A 42 -0.48 5.49 -4.76
CA ASP A 42 -0.79 6.78 -5.34
C ASP A 42 0.05 7.05 -6.60
N ARG A 43 -0.25 8.13 -7.28
CA ARG A 43 0.42 8.48 -8.54
C ARG A 43 1.87 8.86 -8.36
N ASN A 44 2.31 9.14 -7.15
CA ASN A 44 3.71 9.38 -6.82
C ASN A 44 4.47 8.11 -6.43
N GLY A 45 3.80 6.95 -6.45
CA GLY A 45 4.40 5.67 -6.13
C GLY A 45 4.38 5.30 -4.66
N MET A 46 3.83 6.13 -3.78
CA MET A 46 3.67 5.83 -2.37
C MET A 46 2.59 4.79 -2.17
N ILE A 47 2.84 3.82 -1.30
CA ILE A 47 1.86 2.79 -0.96
C ILE A 47 1.19 3.17 0.35
N TRP A 48 -0.14 3.26 0.31
CA TRP A 48 -0.97 3.58 1.45
C TRP A 48 -1.73 2.33 1.91
N ILE A 49 -1.70 2.08 3.20
CA ILE A 49 -2.32 0.89 3.79
C ILE A 49 -3.28 1.35 4.88
N ALA A 50 -4.58 1.22 4.60
CA ALA A 50 -5.65 1.51 5.52
C ALA A 50 -5.88 0.31 6.42
N THR A 51 -5.79 0.50 7.72
CA THR A 51 -5.95 -0.57 8.70
C THR A 51 -7.02 -0.23 9.75
N GLU A 52 -7.33 -1.18 10.60
CA GLU A 52 -8.22 -0.97 11.74
C GLU A 52 -7.56 -0.16 12.85
N ASP A 53 -6.26 0.13 12.75
CA ASP A 53 -5.53 0.89 13.77
C ASP A 53 -4.57 1.89 13.13
N GLY A 54 -5.06 2.67 12.19
CA GLY A 54 -4.31 3.75 11.57
C GLY A 54 -4.09 3.59 10.09
N LEU A 55 -3.43 4.59 9.53
CA LEU A 55 -3.05 4.65 8.13
C LEU A 55 -1.54 4.58 8.03
N ASN A 56 -1.02 3.71 7.18
CA ASN A 56 0.41 3.58 6.95
C ASN A 56 0.77 4.05 5.55
N ARG A 57 1.90 4.72 5.43
CA ARG A 57 2.49 5.10 4.14
C ARG A 57 3.86 4.46 4.02
N TYR A 58 4.10 3.79 2.90
CA TYR A 58 5.36 3.14 2.60
C TYR A 58 5.97 3.75 1.33
N ASP A 59 7.23 4.19 1.42
CA ASP A 59 7.94 4.83 0.30
C ASP A 59 8.91 3.89 -0.43
N GLY A 60 8.95 2.62 -0.05
CA GLY A 60 9.90 1.63 -0.55
C GLY A 60 11.03 1.32 0.42
N ALA A 61 11.23 2.14 1.42
CA ALA A 61 12.30 1.99 2.41
C ALA A 61 11.79 1.98 3.84
N LYS A 62 10.84 2.86 4.18
CA LYS A 62 10.35 3.01 5.56
C LYS A 62 8.86 3.29 5.59
N PHE A 63 8.26 3.02 6.75
CA PHE A 63 6.86 3.29 7.04
C PHE A 63 6.70 4.55 7.87
N ILE A 64 5.65 5.30 7.56
CA ILE A 64 5.13 6.38 8.40
C ILE A 64 3.70 6.01 8.78
N THR A 65 3.39 6.04 10.07
CA THR A 65 2.07 5.72 10.59
C THR A 65 1.34 6.98 11.02
N TYR A 66 0.11 7.13 10.54
CA TYR A 66 -0.79 8.21 10.93
C TYR A 66 -1.89 7.63 11.82
N LYS A 67 -2.08 8.21 12.99
CA LYS A 67 -3.12 7.83 13.94
C LYS A 67 -3.84 9.05 14.49
N HIS A 68 -4.96 8.78 15.14
CA HIS A 68 -5.65 9.82 15.90
C HIS A 68 -4.80 10.26 17.07
N ASP A 69 -4.65 11.59 17.21
CA ASP A 69 -3.99 12.23 18.33
C ASP A 69 -4.95 13.29 18.88
N PRO A 70 -5.50 13.10 20.10
CA PRO A 70 -6.45 14.05 20.65
C PRO A 70 -5.88 15.45 20.90
N GLU A 71 -4.55 15.58 20.93
CA GLU A 71 -3.89 16.88 21.10
C GLU A 71 -3.55 17.55 19.78
N ASN A 72 -3.78 16.88 18.64
CA ASN A 72 -3.53 17.42 17.31
C ASN A 72 -4.80 17.39 16.46
N GLU A 73 -5.39 18.56 16.24
CA GLU A 73 -6.63 18.67 15.46
C GLU A 73 -6.45 18.30 13.98
N TYR A 74 -5.20 18.24 13.48
CA TYR A 74 -4.90 17.84 12.10
C TYR A 74 -4.62 16.36 11.96
N SER A 75 -4.66 15.59 13.04
CA SER A 75 -4.53 14.15 12.99
C SER A 75 -5.83 13.49 12.52
N LEU A 76 -5.79 12.17 12.28
CA LEU A 76 -6.98 11.40 11.91
C LEU A 76 -8.04 11.51 13.01
N CYS A 77 -9.31 11.63 12.61
CA CYS A 77 -10.42 11.67 13.58
C CYS A 77 -10.59 10.35 14.32
N HIS A 78 -10.26 9.23 13.68
CA HIS A 78 -10.32 7.88 14.24
C HIS A 78 -9.19 7.05 13.69
N ASN A 79 -8.84 5.96 14.38
CA ASN A 79 -7.81 5.04 13.93
C ASN A 79 -8.31 4.01 12.92
N TYR A 80 -9.60 3.74 12.87
CA TYR A 80 -10.16 2.76 11.94
C TYR A 80 -10.30 3.40 10.56
N VAL A 81 -9.40 3.04 9.64
CA VAL A 81 -9.38 3.56 8.27
C VAL A 81 -9.98 2.53 7.33
N ARG A 82 -11.03 2.91 6.62
CA ARG A 82 -11.81 1.98 5.79
C ARG A 82 -11.47 2.04 4.31
N VAL A 83 -11.38 3.24 3.76
CA VAL A 83 -11.23 3.45 2.33
C VAL A 83 -10.23 4.56 2.04
N LEU A 84 -9.63 4.46 0.87
CA LEU A 84 -8.70 5.45 0.34
C LEU A 84 -9.11 5.81 -1.08
N TYR A 85 -9.03 7.08 -1.43
CA TYR A 85 -9.35 7.57 -2.77
C TYR A 85 -8.42 8.72 -3.12
N GLU A 86 -7.86 8.68 -4.33
CA GLU A 86 -7.06 9.78 -4.88
C GLU A 86 -7.83 10.45 -6.01
N ASP A 87 -7.95 11.78 -5.98
CA ASP A 87 -8.61 12.53 -7.04
C ASP A 87 -7.65 12.86 -8.20
N SER A 88 -8.16 13.51 -9.22
CA SER A 88 -7.38 13.88 -10.40
C SER A 88 -6.27 14.89 -10.11
N LYS A 89 -6.34 15.60 -8.97
CA LYS A 89 -5.34 16.57 -8.53
C LYS A 89 -4.29 15.96 -7.61
N GLY A 90 -4.37 14.66 -7.35
CA GLY A 90 -3.42 13.96 -6.48
C GLY A 90 -3.70 14.12 -5.00
N ARG A 91 -4.91 14.55 -4.61
CA ARG A 91 -5.30 14.63 -3.21
C ARG A 91 -5.82 13.27 -2.75
N LEU A 92 -5.30 12.81 -1.62
CA LEU A 92 -5.72 11.56 -1.02
C LEU A 92 -6.85 11.81 0.00
N PHE A 93 -7.97 11.15 -0.22
CA PHE A 93 -9.11 11.16 0.71
C PHE A 93 -9.10 9.88 1.52
N VAL A 94 -9.25 10.04 2.82
CA VAL A 94 -9.20 8.93 3.78
C VAL A 94 -10.58 8.82 4.43
N GLY A 95 -11.25 7.68 4.21
CA GLY A 95 -12.56 7.38 4.80
C GLY A 95 -12.39 6.59 6.09
N LEU A 96 -13.00 7.08 7.15
CA LEU A 96 -12.92 6.52 8.49
C LEU A 96 -14.20 5.79 8.90
#